data_6738627ad1362ee2d397f69b17c0cd79
#
_entry.id   6738627ad1362ee2d397f69b17c0cd79
#
_cell.length_a   1.000
_cell.length_b   1.000
_cell.length_c   1.000
_cell.angle_alpha   90.00
_cell.angle_beta   90.00
_cell.angle_gamma   90.00
#
_symmetry.space_group_name_H-M   'P 1'
#
loop_
_entity.id
_entity.type
_entity.pdbx_description
1 polymer ?
#
loop_
_entity_poly.entity_id
_entity_poly.type
_entity_poly.pdbx_seq_one_letter_code
_entity_poly.pdbx_strand_id
1 'polypeptide(L)'
;MATEPKNTADETNTGYSFERYLNVRSATGASFAPDGGRLSFLTDITGVAEVWGVGLDPRIGAPPWPEQLTFRGERVLGARFAPGAATLLVSGDIGGNEHAQLFTLSGDGAQFTPLTDRPETIYQFGDWSPDGARILYASNERDPRYFDVYERDLASGATTLLLQYDGMATPTRYAPDGRSALVEQRLGAYYRNQLMLVGTTTGEVGSVRALTPQIDEGTAQHIFAAWSADRNGLYLLSDRGRQFRALAWLDLASDELTYLRDEPWDAEELALSADGTRLALTTNEDGYSRLELFDVADGWEARTPLPTPTLPDRLRGVALELSWSPDGQRLAFTLAPAADAVDVWVWDTQAGTLTRATRSALGGVPRASFVAPTLVHYPTFDGRQIPAFLYRPPQGPQTGLPVVVYVHGGPESQFRPTYNAVIQYLVARGYGVLAPNVRGSSGYGYDYMALDDVRLRMDSVNDLRHAALWLAETGVADAKRIAVMGGSYGGFMVLSAVTTYPDLWAAGVDIVGIANFVTFLENTGPWRRKLREVEYGSLEADGAFLEEISPIHHVDRITAPLFVVHGANDPRVPIGEAEQIVASLRARGGLVEYLRFEDEGHGLIKRANRLVAYPTIARFLDAHVGRG
;
A
#
# COMPACT_ATOMS: atom_id res chain seq x y z
N MET A 1 -38.04 -4.23 -4.62
CA MET A 1 -38.22 -3.41 -3.41
C MET A 1 -37.26 -3.98 -2.39
N ALA A 2 -36.08 -3.39 -2.26
CA ALA A 2 -35.15 -3.76 -1.21
C ALA A 2 -35.68 -3.18 0.10
N THR A 3 -35.94 -4.04 1.06
CA THR A 3 -36.30 -3.65 2.42
C THR A 3 -35.08 -2.96 3.04
N GLU A 4 -35.22 -1.69 3.42
CA GLU A 4 -34.24 -1.00 4.26
C GLU A 4 -33.89 -1.89 5.47
N PRO A 5 -32.63 -2.16 5.74
CA PRO A 5 -32.25 -2.89 6.94
C PRO A 5 -32.59 -2.00 8.14
N LYS A 6 -33.47 -2.46 9.00
CA LYS A 6 -33.71 -1.85 10.30
C LYS A 6 -32.35 -1.78 11.03
N ASN A 7 -31.98 -0.57 11.38
CA ASN A 7 -30.83 -0.23 12.19
C ASN A 7 -31.03 -0.79 13.62
N THR A 8 -30.79 -2.10 13.78
CA THR A 8 -30.67 -2.71 15.11
C THR A 8 -29.29 -2.31 15.61
N ALA A 9 -29.25 -1.62 16.73
CA ALA A 9 -28.05 -1.11 17.38
C ALA A 9 -26.93 -2.17 17.35
N ASP A 10 -25.92 -1.93 16.53
CA ASP A 10 -24.73 -2.76 16.40
C ASP A 10 -23.76 -2.31 17.52
N GLU A 11 -24.09 -2.69 18.77
CA GLU A 11 -23.40 -2.20 19.95
C GLU A 11 -22.09 -2.94 20.15
N THR A 12 -20.99 -2.21 20.10
CA THR A 12 -19.68 -2.62 20.64
C THR A 12 -19.74 -2.57 22.18
N ASN A 13 -18.79 -3.22 22.87
CA ASN A 13 -18.61 -3.05 24.32
C ASN A 13 -18.34 -1.58 24.71
N THR A 14 -17.93 -0.76 23.74
CA THR A 14 -17.73 0.69 23.86
C THR A 14 -18.97 1.51 23.48
N GLY A 15 -20.04 0.88 22.97
CA GLY A 15 -21.28 1.54 22.54
C GLY A 15 -21.20 2.25 21.18
N TYR A 16 -20.09 2.09 20.40
CA TYR A 16 -19.91 2.75 19.10
C TYR A 16 -20.15 1.79 17.93
N SER A 17 -20.94 2.23 16.94
CA SER A 17 -21.17 1.48 15.69
C SER A 17 -19.94 1.47 14.79
N PHE A 18 -19.88 0.53 13.83
CA PHE A 18 -18.82 0.50 12.81
C PHE A 18 -18.70 1.81 12.04
N GLU A 19 -19.82 2.46 11.77
CA GLU A 19 -19.84 3.76 11.12
C GLU A 19 -18.93 4.79 11.82
N ARG A 20 -18.88 4.78 13.15
CA ARG A 20 -18.00 5.67 13.92
C ARG A 20 -16.52 5.39 13.67
N TYR A 21 -16.12 4.12 13.68
CA TYR A 21 -14.75 3.71 13.38
C TYR A 21 -14.38 3.99 11.93
N LEU A 22 -15.31 3.78 10.98
CA LEU A 22 -15.12 4.11 9.57
C LEU A 22 -15.04 5.62 9.33
N ASN A 23 -15.63 6.45 10.20
CA ASN A 23 -15.53 7.90 10.15
C ASN A 23 -14.29 8.49 10.85
N VAL A 24 -13.38 7.66 11.35
CA VAL A 24 -12.00 8.10 11.58
C VAL A 24 -11.38 8.30 10.22
N ARG A 25 -11.16 9.56 9.86
CA ARG A 25 -10.71 9.96 8.53
C ARG A 25 -9.19 9.90 8.42
N SER A 26 -8.72 9.92 7.19
CA SER A 26 -7.30 9.98 6.86
C SER A 26 -7.00 11.19 6.01
N ALA A 27 -5.78 11.71 6.13
CA ALA A 27 -5.18 12.68 5.24
C ALA A 27 -3.78 12.21 4.86
N THR A 28 -3.50 12.11 3.55
CA THR A 28 -2.29 11.49 2.98
C THR A 28 -1.81 12.25 1.75
N GLY A 29 -0.64 11.91 1.19
CA GLY A 29 -0.22 12.35 -0.13
C GLY A 29 0.04 13.86 -0.23
N ALA A 30 0.74 14.42 0.75
CA ALA A 30 1.01 15.86 0.79
C ALA A 30 1.93 16.33 -0.34
N SER A 31 1.57 17.43 -0.99
CA SER A 31 2.41 18.15 -1.95
C SER A 31 2.40 19.65 -1.64
N PHE A 32 3.60 20.25 -1.53
CA PHE A 32 3.72 21.69 -1.34
C PHE A 32 3.39 22.47 -2.60
N ALA A 33 2.65 23.56 -2.46
CA ALA A 33 2.55 24.58 -3.49
C ALA A 33 3.92 25.24 -3.72
N PRO A 34 4.17 25.81 -4.93
CA PRO A 34 5.49 26.38 -5.28
C PRO A 34 5.99 27.48 -4.35
N ASP A 35 5.09 28.22 -3.69
CA ASP A 35 5.42 29.25 -2.70
C ASP A 35 5.65 28.69 -1.29
N GLY A 36 5.44 27.37 -1.10
CA GLY A 36 5.54 26.71 0.18
C GLY A 36 4.47 27.11 1.20
N GLY A 37 3.54 28.01 0.86
CA GLY A 37 2.51 28.53 1.77
C GLY A 37 1.28 27.64 1.92
N ARG A 38 1.13 26.62 1.08
CA ARG A 38 -0.02 25.70 1.05
C ARG A 38 0.41 24.27 0.77
N LEU A 39 -0.35 23.32 1.30
CA LEU A 39 -0.30 21.90 0.91
C LEU A 39 -1.58 21.49 0.20
N SER A 40 -1.46 20.66 -0.84
CA SER A 40 -2.53 19.74 -1.24
C SER A 40 -2.35 18.40 -0.56
N PHE A 41 -3.44 17.69 -0.33
CA PHE A 41 -3.45 16.36 0.26
C PHE A 41 -4.72 15.61 -0.16
N LEU A 42 -4.76 14.30 0.06
CA LEU A 42 -5.93 13.47 -0.18
C LEU A 42 -6.64 13.18 1.13
N THR A 43 -7.97 13.22 1.14
CA THR A 43 -8.78 12.74 2.26
C THR A 43 -10.09 12.16 1.78
N ASP A 44 -10.58 11.16 2.51
CA ASP A 44 -11.83 10.44 2.23
C ASP A 44 -13.04 11.01 2.98
N ILE A 45 -12.98 12.26 3.46
CA ILE A 45 -14.04 12.88 4.27
C ILE A 45 -15.41 12.91 3.55
N THR A 46 -15.40 12.95 2.21
CA THR A 46 -16.60 12.93 1.36
C THR A 46 -17.03 11.53 0.92
N GLY A 47 -16.36 10.48 1.40
CA GLY A 47 -16.71 9.08 1.13
C GLY A 47 -15.70 8.33 0.25
N VAL A 48 -14.96 9.05 -0.59
CA VAL A 48 -13.81 8.59 -1.38
C VAL A 48 -12.69 9.60 -1.26
N ALA A 49 -11.47 9.20 -1.60
CA ALA A 49 -10.33 10.11 -1.59
C ALA A 49 -10.51 11.20 -2.67
N GLU A 50 -10.46 12.46 -2.26
CA GLU A 50 -10.50 13.66 -3.10
C GLU A 50 -9.33 14.57 -2.76
N VAL A 51 -8.96 15.49 -3.64
CA VAL A 51 -7.91 16.50 -3.40
C VAL A 51 -8.47 17.64 -2.54
N TRP A 52 -7.75 17.96 -1.49
CA TRP A 52 -8.02 19.08 -0.60
C TRP A 52 -6.77 19.95 -0.45
N GLY A 53 -6.95 21.22 -0.08
CA GLY A 53 -5.87 22.16 0.16
C GLY A 53 -5.92 22.75 1.57
N VAL A 54 -4.76 22.99 2.19
CA VAL A 54 -4.65 23.66 3.50
C VAL A 54 -3.50 24.66 3.51
N GLY A 55 -3.75 25.86 4.03
CA GLY A 55 -2.71 26.88 4.22
C GLY A 55 -1.79 26.54 5.40
N LEU A 56 -0.53 26.96 5.30
CA LEU A 56 0.51 26.74 6.31
C LEU A 56 1.00 28.06 6.94
N ASP A 57 0.12 29.05 7.10
CA ASP A 57 0.53 30.34 7.70
C ASP A 57 0.92 30.14 9.19
N PRO A 58 2.20 30.31 9.55
CA PRO A 58 2.68 30.11 10.91
C PRO A 58 2.13 31.14 11.91
N ARG A 59 1.57 32.27 11.43
CA ARG A 59 0.95 33.28 12.27
C ARG A 59 -0.42 32.89 12.80
N ILE A 60 -1.05 31.93 12.15
CA ILE A 60 -2.32 31.34 12.57
C ILE A 60 -1.96 30.10 13.40
N GLY A 61 -1.99 30.15 14.71
CA GLY A 61 -1.51 29.10 15.64
C GLY A 61 -2.09 27.68 15.45
N ALA A 62 -2.98 27.47 14.46
CA ALA A 62 -3.44 26.19 13.93
C ALA A 62 -3.72 26.36 12.43
N PRO A 63 -3.53 25.32 11.59
CA PRO A 63 -3.93 25.37 10.19
C PRO A 63 -5.41 25.74 10.04
N PRO A 64 -5.77 26.53 9.01
CA PRO A 64 -7.16 26.84 8.71
C PRO A 64 -7.92 25.55 8.32
N TRP A 65 -9.26 25.64 8.26
CA TRP A 65 -10.05 24.52 7.76
C TRP A 65 -9.67 24.23 6.30
N PRO A 66 -9.48 22.96 5.91
CA PRO A 66 -9.10 22.61 4.54
C PRO A 66 -10.22 22.91 3.54
N GLU A 67 -9.82 23.23 2.32
CA GLU A 67 -10.72 23.48 1.18
C GLU A 67 -10.72 22.28 0.23
N GLN A 68 -11.90 21.81 -0.17
CA GLN A 68 -12.03 20.75 -1.16
C GLN A 68 -11.76 21.32 -2.57
N LEU A 69 -10.89 20.64 -3.33
CA LEU A 69 -10.47 21.08 -4.66
C LEU A 69 -11.03 20.20 -5.79
N THR A 70 -11.40 18.94 -5.50
CA THR A 70 -12.03 18.03 -6.47
C THR A 70 -13.35 17.49 -5.94
N PHE A 71 -14.29 17.21 -6.87
CA PHE A 71 -15.65 16.77 -6.56
C PHE A 71 -16.05 15.63 -7.51
N ARG A 72 -15.18 14.63 -7.68
CA ARG A 72 -15.37 13.55 -8.64
C ARG A 72 -16.39 12.52 -8.18
N GLY A 73 -16.50 12.29 -6.87
CA GLY A 73 -17.25 11.16 -6.32
C GLY A 73 -16.64 9.79 -6.63
N GLU A 74 -15.48 9.78 -7.30
CA GLU A 74 -14.65 8.63 -7.62
C GLU A 74 -13.24 8.85 -7.06
N ARG A 75 -12.52 7.77 -6.81
CA ARG A 75 -11.24 7.80 -6.12
C ARG A 75 -10.19 8.63 -6.86
N VAL A 76 -9.57 9.57 -6.16
CA VAL A 76 -8.29 10.16 -6.56
C VAL A 76 -7.16 9.30 -5.98
N LEU A 77 -6.18 8.97 -6.83
CA LEU A 77 -5.01 8.14 -6.49
C LEU A 77 -3.81 8.98 -6.07
N GLY A 78 -3.68 10.19 -6.60
CA GLY A 78 -2.57 11.09 -6.30
C GLY A 78 -2.81 12.50 -6.84
N ALA A 79 -2.16 13.48 -6.20
CA ALA A 79 -2.14 14.86 -6.64
C ALA A 79 -0.77 15.50 -6.34
N ARG A 80 -0.15 16.15 -7.33
CA ARG A 80 1.19 16.72 -7.19
C ARG A 80 1.27 18.08 -7.86
N PHE A 81 1.73 19.09 -7.13
CA PHE A 81 1.96 20.43 -7.69
C PHE A 81 3.07 20.42 -8.73
N ALA A 82 2.88 21.24 -9.77
CA ALA A 82 3.93 21.54 -10.74
C ALA A 82 5.00 22.44 -10.11
N PRO A 83 6.28 22.33 -10.50
CA PRO A 83 7.29 23.28 -10.15
C PRO A 83 6.93 24.69 -10.68
N GLY A 84 7.00 25.73 -9.83
CA GLY A 84 6.82 27.11 -10.24
C GLY A 84 5.41 27.54 -10.65
N ALA A 85 4.41 26.67 -10.64
CA ALA A 85 3.03 26.98 -11.00
C ALA A 85 2.03 26.38 -10.01
N ALA A 86 0.98 27.13 -9.68
CA ALA A 86 -0.11 26.66 -8.83
C ALA A 86 -1.07 25.74 -9.62
N THR A 87 -0.53 24.71 -10.26
CA THR A 87 -1.26 23.69 -11.00
C THR A 87 -0.89 22.32 -10.44
N LEU A 88 -1.88 21.44 -10.26
CA LEU A 88 -1.65 20.05 -9.85
C LEU A 88 -1.86 19.13 -11.04
N LEU A 89 -1.06 18.08 -11.11
CA LEU A 89 -1.45 16.87 -11.80
C LEU A 89 -2.24 15.99 -10.83
N VAL A 90 -3.37 15.48 -11.29
CA VAL A 90 -4.24 14.58 -10.53
C VAL A 90 -4.38 13.28 -11.30
N SER A 91 -4.29 12.16 -10.61
CA SER A 91 -4.59 10.83 -11.16
C SER A 91 -5.78 10.20 -10.42
N GLY A 92 -6.62 9.46 -11.15
CA GLY A 92 -7.77 8.78 -10.54
C GLY A 92 -8.44 7.81 -11.49
N ASP A 93 -9.10 6.80 -10.93
CA ASP A 93 -9.84 5.77 -11.65
C ASP A 93 -11.37 5.93 -11.48
N ILE A 94 -12.15 5.02 -12.06
CA ILE A 94 -13.62 4.98 -11.98
C ILE A 94 -14.05 3.58 -11.54
N GLY A 95 -14.93 3.51 -10.54
CA GLY A 95 -15.49 2.23 -10.06
C GLY A 95 -14.45 1.24 -9.54
N GLY A 96 -13.24 1.69 -9.22
CA GLY A 96 -12.15 0.84 -8.73
C GLY A 96 -11.51 -0.05 -9.81
N ASN A 97 -11.69 0.26 -11.10
CA ASN A 97 -11.17 -0.54 -12.22
C ASN A 97 -9.65 -0.47 -12.42
N GLU A 98 -8.95 0.39 -11.66
CA GLU A 98 -7.50 0.64 -11.74
C GLU A 98 -6.99 1.18 -13.09
N HIS A 99 -7.87 1.58 -13.99
CA HIS A 99 -7.51 2.27 -15.23
C HIS A 99 -7.37 3.78 -14.96
N ALA A 100 -6.28 4.15 -14.28
CA ALA A 100 -6.03 5.52 -13.87
C ALA A 100 -5.95 6.46 -15.09
N GLN A 101 -6.62 7.59 -15.00
CA GLN A 101 -6.58 8.70 -15.95
C GLN A 101 -5.89 9.90 -15.31
N LEU A 102 -5.33 10.78 -16.16
CA LEU A 102 -4.60 11.98 -15.73
C LEU A 102 -5.41 13.25 -16.02
N PHE A 103 -5.33 14.19 -15.10
CA PHE A 103 -6.01 15.48 -15.14
C PHE A 103 -5.07 16.59 -14.67
N THR A 104 -5.31 17.82 -15.13
CA THR A 104 -4.77 19.02 -14.47
C THR A 104 -5.86 19.68 -13.63
N LEU A 105 -5.44 20.25 -12.49
CA LEU A 105 -6.28 21.00 -11.57
C LEU A 105 -5.59 22.31 -11.22
N SER A 106 -6.29 23.45 -11.37
CA SER A 106 -5.78 24.73 -10.87
C SER A 106 -5.69 24.71 -9.34
N GLY A 107 -4.70 25.40 -8.75
CA GLY A 107 -4.44 25.39 -7.31
C GLY A 107 -5.59 25.93 -6.44
N ASP A 108 -6.52 26.68 -7.04
CA ASP A 108 -7.77 27.14 -6.42
C ASP A 108 -8.96 26.19 -6.63
N GLY A 109 -8.77 25.09 -7.38
CA GLY A 109 -9.80 24.11 -7.70
C GLY A 109 -10.79 24.54 -8.81
N ALA A 110 -10.63 25.74 -9.40
CA ALA A 110 -11.60 26.30 -10.33
C ALA A 110 -11.62 25.59 -11.70
N GLN A 111 -10.49 25.02 -12.12
CA GLN A 111 -10.35 24.36 -13.42
C GLN A 111 -9.83 22.93 -13.22
N PHE A 112 -10.63 21.95 -13.64
CA PHE A 112 -10.30 20.53 -13.66
C PHE A 112 -10.41 20.01 -15.10
N THR A 113 -9.27 19.70 -15.73
CA THR A 113 -9.18 19.40 -17.15
C THR A 113 -8.60 18.00 -17.38
N PRO A 114 -9.27 17.10 -18.13
CA PRO A 114 -8.70 15.82 -18.48
C PRO A 114 -7.52 15.97 -19.43
N LEU A 115 -6.45 15.22 -19.17
CA LEU A 115 -5.30 15.07 -20.07
C LEU A 115 -5.40 13.79 -20.90
N THR A 116 -6.10 12.78 -20.38
CA THR A 116 -6.28 11.48 -21.02
C THR A 116 -7.78 11.16 -21.11
N ASP A 117 -8.17 10.39 -22.13
CA ASP A 117 -9.56 10.12 -22.46
C ASP A 117 -9.84 8.67 -22.89
N ARG A 118 -8.89 7.74 -22.66
CA ARG A 118 -9.04 6.31 -23.00
C ARG A 118 -9.33 5.49 -21.75
N PRO A 119 -10.59 5.16 -21.47
CA PRO A 119 -10.99 4.52 -20.22
C PRO A 119 -10.40 3.12 -19.99
N GLU A 120 -10.04 2.41 -21.07
CA GLU A 120 -9.43 1.08 -21.00
C GLU A 120 -7.90 1.10 -20.87
N THR A 121 -7.30 2.30 -20.91
CA THR A 121 -5.86 2.49 -20.83
C THR A 121 -5.46 2.94 -19.44
N ILE A 122 -4.33 2.46 -18.96
CA ILE A 122 -3.75 2.87 -17.69
C ILE A 122 -2.68 3.92 -17.95
N TYR A 123 -2.76 5.05 -17.23
CA TYR A 123 -1.77 6.11 -17.25
C TYR A 123 -1.18 6.29 -15.86
N GLN A 124 0.14 6.16 -15.73
CA GLN A 124 0.88 6.29 -14.47
C GLN A 124 1.75 7.54 -14.54
N PHE A 125 1.42 8.55 -13.78
CA PHE A 125 2.23 9.76 -13.68
C PHE A 125 3.62 9.45 -13.11
N GLY A 126 4.65 9.98 -13.75
CA GLY A 126 6.03 9.92 -13.28
C GLY A 126 6.45 11.22 -12.59
N ASP A 127 6.72 12.25 -13.40
CA ASP A 127 7.22 13.52 -12.87
C ASP A 127 6.84 14.71 -13.74
N TRP A 128 6.95 15.90 -13.16
CA TRP A 128 6.92 17.16 -13.87
C TRP A 128 8.31 17.53 -14.41
N SER A 129 8.37 18.12 -15.61
CA SER A 129 9.61 18.76 -16.06
C SER A 129 10.01 19.90 -15.14
N PRO A 130 11.32 20.24 -15.02
CA PRO A 130 11.78 21.30 -14.11
C PRO A 130 11.14 22.67 -14.35
N ASP A 131 10.71 22.95 -15.58
CA ASP A 131 9.99 24.16 -15.98
C ASP A 131 8.46 24.06 -15.78
N GLY A 132 7.94 22.90 -15.38
CA GLY A 132 6.51 22.65 -15.20
C GLY A 132 5.69 22.61 -16.51
N ALA A 133 6.33 22.64 -17.69
CA ALA A 133 5.65 22.70 -18.96
C ALA A 133 5.28 21.31 -19.53
N ARG A 134 5.94 20.26 -19.06
CA ARG A 134 5.76 18.88 -19.54
C ARG A 134 5.60 17.91 -18.39
N ILE A 135 5.06 16.74 -18.71
CA ILE A 135 4.95 15.62 -17.79
C ILE A 135 5.51 14.34 -18.40
N LEU A 136 6.09 13.50 -17.56
CA LEU A 136 6.40 12.10 -17.85
C LEU A 136 5.28 11.21 -17.35
N TYR A 137 4.94 10.19 -18.12
CA TYR A 137 4.03 9.15 -17.67
C TYR A 137 4.34 7.81 -18.35
N ALA A 138 3.95 6.71 -17.70
CA ALA A 138 3.90 5.41 -18.34
C ALA A 138 2.47 5.11 -18.78
N SER A 139 2.33 4.37 -19.90
CA SER A 139 1.01 3.95 -20.38
C SER A 139 1.09 2.61 -21.11
N ASN A 140 0.02 1.81 -20.95
CA ASN A 140 -0.19 0.57 -21.69
C ASN A 140 -1.05 0.76 -22.96
N GLU A 141 -1.06 1.97 -23.50
CA GLU A 141 -1.84 2.35 -24.68
C GLU A 141 -1.51 1.52 -25.94
N ARG A 142 -0.25 1.14 -26.12
CA ARG A 142 0.21 0.33 -27.25
C ARG A 142 -0.26 -1.13 -27.15
N ASP A 143 -0.15 -1.71 -25.97
CA ASP A 143 -0.51 -3.09 -25.68
C ASP A 143 -0.92 -3.21 -24.21
N PRO A 144 -2.07 -3.80 -23.87
CA PRO A 144 -2.54 -3.91 -22.49
C PRO A 144 -1.56 -4.61 -21.53
N ARG A 145 -0.58 -5.34 -22.05
CA ARG A 145 0.43 -6.08 -21.27
C ARG A 145 1.64 -5.24 -20.89
N TYR A 146 1.94 -4.15 -21.62
CA TYR A 146 3.23 -3.47 -21.58
C TYR A 146 3.07 -2.00 -21.29
N PHE A 147 3.99 -1.41 -20.54
CA PHE A 147 4.01 0.00 -20.24
C PHE A 147 5.21 0.66 -20.92
N ASP A 148 4.94 1.57 -21.82
CA ASP A 148 5.91 2.43 -22.47
C ASP A 148 5.99 3.79 -21.77
N VAL A 149 7.10 4.50 -21.96
CA VAL A 149 7.33 5.83 -21.37
C VAL A 149 7.06 6.93 -22.38
N TYR A 150 6.26 7.90 -21.98
CA TYR A 150 5.86 9.05 -22.77
C TYR A 150 6.18 10.37 -22.08
N GLU A 151 6.42 11.39 -22.88
CA GLU A 151 6.45 12.79 -22.46
C GLU A 151 5.30 13.55 -23.17
N ARG A 152 4.58 14.39 -22.41
CA ARG A 152 3.52 15.23 -22.93
C ARG A 152 3.80 16.70 -22.64
N ASP A 153 3.78 17.52 -23.70
CA ASP A 153 3.76 18.98 -23.60
C ASP A 153 2.34 19.45 -23.29
N LEU A 154 2.17 20.21 -22.22
CA LEU A 154 0.84 20.60 -21.74
C LEU A 154 0.22 21.75 -22.52
N ALA A 155 1.03 22.61 -23.15
CA ALA A 155 0.52 23.75 -23.91
C ALA A 155 0.00 23.31 -25.28
N SER A 156 0.73 22.47 -25.99
CA SER A 156 0.35 21.96 -27.31
C SER A 156 -0.48 20.69 -27.25
N GLY A 157 -0.42 19.94 -26.13
CA GLY A 157 -0.99 18.61 -26.00
C GLY A 157 -0.21 17.51 -26.74
N ALA A 158 0.93 17.84 -27.34
CA ALA A 158 1.75 16.89 -28.09
C ALA A 158 2.34 15.83 -27.15
N THR A 159 2.28 14.57 -27.58
CA THR A 159 2.83 13.42 -26.84
C THR A 159 3.93 12.78 -27.67
N THR A 160 5.08 12.51 -27.02
CA THR A 160 6.24 11.85 -27.61
C THR A 160 6.54 10.54 -26.88
N LEU A 161 6.67 9.44 -27.60
CA LEU A 161 7.17 8.18 -27.07
C LEU A 161 8.68 8.31 -26.83
N LEU A 162 9.12 8.16 -25.58
CA LEU A 162 10.53 8.21 -25.18
C LEU A 162 11.17 6.83 -25.13
N LEU A 163 10.44 5.83 -24.62
CA LEU A 163 10.93 4.46 -24.50
C LEU A 163 9.78 3.47 -24.74
N GLN A 164 9.97 2.60 -25.75
CA GLN A 164 9.12 1.42 -25.93
C GLN A 164 9.75 0.23 -25.21
N TYR A 165 8.92 -0.52 -24.46
CA TYR A 165 9.40 -1.69 -23.72
C TYR A 165 8.34 -2.79 -23.64
N ASP A 166 8.73 -4.03 -23.96
CA ASP A 166 7.85 -5.21 -23.84
C ASP A 166 7.86 -5.76 -22.41
N GLY A 167 7.47 -4.93 -21.47
CA GLY A 167 7.39 -5.15 -20.04
C GLY A 167 6.79 -3.92 -19.36
N MET A 168 7.20 -3.63 -18.15
CA MET A 168 6.78 -2.45 -17.41
C MET A 168 7.96 -1.48 -17.24
N ALA A 169 7.91 -0.34 -17.94
CA ALA A 169 8.81 0.79 -17.75
C ALA A 169 8.05 1.95 -17.10
N THR A 170 8.58 2.51 -16.01
CA THR A 170 7.94 3.59 -15.26
C THR A 170 8.92 4.75 -15.11
N PRO A 171 8.62 5.94 -15.64
CA PRO A 171 9.45 7.11 -15.41
C PRO A 171 9.25 7.60 -13.98
N THR A 172 10.34 7.99 -13.31
CA THR A 172 10.31 8.37 -11.90
C THR A 172 10.71 9.81 -11.66
N ARG A 173 11.64 10.35 -12.46
CA ARG A 173 12.15 11.71 -12.25
C ARG A 173 12.85 12.27 -13.48
N TYR A 174 12.64 13.54 -13.78
CA TYR A 174 13.50 14.27 -14.72
C TYR A 174 14.90 14.51 -14.15
N ALA A 175 15.89 14.56 -15.02
CA ALA A 175 17.15 15.20 -14.68
C ALA A 175 16.95 16.71 -14.46
N PRO A 176 17.74 17.36 -13.59
CA PRO A 176 17.58 18.77 -13.27
C PRO A 176 17.68 19.74 -14.46
N ASP A 177 18.31 19.32 -15.57
CA ASP A 177 18.38 20.10 -16.82
C ASP A 177 17.22 19.82 -17.77
N GLY A 178 16.33 18.88 -17.42
CA GLY A 178 15.19 18.47 -18.22
C GLY A 178 15.51 17.61 -19.44
N ARG A 179 16.79 17.33 -19.72
CA ARG A 179 17.24 16.67 -20.98
C ARG A 179 17.13 15.15 -20.96
N SER A 180 17.02 14.56 -19.79
CA SER A 180 16.81 13.13 -19.61
C SER A 180 15.88 12.84 -18.42
N ALA A 181 15.45 11.60 -18.32
CA ALA A 181 14.59 11.10 -17.25
C ALA A 181 15.12 9.77 -16.70
N LEU A 182 14.97 9.56 -15.40
CA LEU A 182 15.15 8.28 -14.76
C LEU A 182 13.92 7.41 -15.02
N VAL A 183 14.15 6.17 -15.42
CA VAL A 183 13.12 5.18 -15.73
C VAL A 183 13.47 3.88 -15.01
N GLU A 184 12.54 3.36 -14.25
CA GLU A 184 12.62 2.02 -13.68
C GLU A 184 12.04 1.01 -14.67
N GLN A 185 12.86 0.06 -15.12
CA GLN A 185 12.47 -1.02 -16.01
C GLN A 185 12.38 -2.31 -15.22
N ARG A 186 11.18 -2.88 -15.06
CA ARG A 186 10.98 -4.14 -14.33
C ARG A 186 11.46 -5.34 -15.15
N LEU A 187 12.16 -6.25 -14.49
CA LEU A 187 12.81 -7.42 -15.09
C LEU A 187 12.10 -8.73 -14.69
N GLY A 188 10.78 -8.79 -14.87
CA GLY A 188 10.00 -9.99 -14.59
C GLY A 188 9.38 -10.01 -13.19
N ALA A 189 10.17 -9.98 -12.12
CA ALA A 189 9.66 -9.96 -10.74
C ALA A 189 9.29 -8.56 -10.25
N TYR A 190 8.36 -8.48 -9.29
CA TYR A 190 7.95 -7.19 -8.69
C TYR A 190 9.12 -6.45 -8.02
N TYR A 191 10.00 -7.18 -7.38
CA TYR A 191 11.15 -6.70 -6.61
C TYR A 191 12.47 -6.72 -7.39
N ARG A 192 12.42 -6.73 -8.74
CA ARG A 192 13.60 -6.74 -9.61
C ARG A 192 13.45 -5.69 -10.69
N ASN A 193 14.36 -4.73 -10.72
CA ASN A 193 14.36 -3.69 -11.74
C ASN A 193 15.76 -3.29 -12.18
N GLN A 194 15.81 -2.57 -13.30
CA GLN A 194 16.98 -1.87 -13.79
C GLN A 194 16.66 -0.37 -13.85
N LEU A 195 17.61 0.47 -13.44
CA LEU A 195 17.50 1.91 -13.56
C LEU A 195 18.13 2.36 -14.89
N MET A 196 17.35 3.13 -15.65
CA MET A 196 17.72 3.65 -16.96
C MET A 196 17.73 5.16 -16.96
N LEU A 197 18.58 5.75 -17.79
CA LEU A 197 18.52 7.16 -18.16
C LEU A 197 18.03 7.26 -19.62
N VAL A 198 16.91 7.96 -19.83
CA VAL A 198 16.24 8.06 -21.13
C VAL A 198 16.18 9.53 -21.56
N GLY A 199 16.55 9.81 -22.80
CA GLY A 199 16.51 11.17 -23.36
C GLY A 199 15.09 11.69 -23.56
N THR A 200 14.87 12.97 -23.21
CA THR A 200 13.56 13.67 -23.34
C THR A 200 13.51 14.51 -24.62
N THR A 201 12.38 15.18 -24.88
CA THR A 201 12.22 16.07 -26.05
C THR A 201 13.13 17.30 -26.03
N THR A 202 13.65 17.70 -24.88
CA THR A 202 14.67 18.76 -24.75
C THR A 202 16.11 18.23 -24.80
N GLY A 203 16.26 16.91 -24.75
CA GLY A 203 17.53 16.19 -24.90
C GLY A 203 17.63 15.50 -26.25
N GLU A 204 17.96 14.22 -26.21
CA GLU A 204 18.08 13.35 -27.39
C GLU A 204 17.07 12.20 -27.27
N VAL A 205 15.90 12.36 -27.92
CA VAL A 205 14.86 11.33 -27.93
C VAL A 205 15.42 10.04 -28.53
N GLY A 206 15.16 8.91 -27.86
CA GLY A 206 15.65 7.60 -28.27
C GLY A 206 17.04 7.25 -27.69
N SER A 207 17.73 8.19 -27.02
CA SER A 207 18.91 7.83 -26.24
C SER A 207 18.51 7.09 -24.97
N VAL A 208 19.15 5.94 -24.73
CA VAL A 208 18.87 5.08 -23.57
C VAL A 208 20.21 4.58 -23.01
N ARG A 209 20.44 4.81 -21.73
CA ARG A 209 21.61 4.32 -21.00
C ARG A 209 21.16 3.55 -19.76
N ALA A 210 21.63 2.31 -19.63
CA ALA A 210 21.47 1.56 -18.39
C ALA A 210 22.41 2.13 -17.32
N LEU A 211 21.89 2.48 -16.16
CA LEU A 211 22.65 2.98 -15.02
C LEU A 211 23.02 1.86 -14.04
N THR A 212 22.19 0.81 -13.98
CA THR A 212 22.46 -0.38 -13.18
C THR A 212 22.50 -1.60 -14.09
N PRO A 213 23.37 -2.59 -13.82
CA PRO A 213 23.47 -3.77 -14.66
C PRO A 213 22.18 -4.59 -14.58
N GLN A 214 21.87 -5.27 -15.68
CA GLN A 214 20.93 -6.37 -15.66
C GLN A 214 21.58 -7.53 -14.90
N ILE A 215 20.87 -8.07 -13.91
CA ILE A 215 21.34 -9.19 -13.10
C ILE A 215 20.64 -10.44 -13.62
N ASP A 216 21.40 -11.39 -14.17
CA ASP A 216 20.87 -12.63 -14.71
C ASP A 216 20.43 -13.60 -13.60
N GLU A 217 21.17 -13.58 -12.46
CA GLU A 217 20.88 -14.37 -11.28
C GLU A 217 20.70 -13.47 -10.05
N GLY A 218 19.65 -13.75 -9.25
CA GLY A 218 19.30 -13.02 -8.04
C GLY A 218 18.36 -11.84 -8.27
N THR A 219 18.13 -11.07 -7.22
CA THR A 219 17.28 -9.90 -7.21
C THR A 219 18.09 -8.63 -7.01
N ALA A 220 17.61 -7.54 -7.59
CA ALA A 220 18.03 -6.20 -7.20
C ALA A 220 16.90 -5.23 -7.45
N GLN A 221 16.58 -4.48 -6.43
CA GLN A 221 15.64 -3.37 -6.47
C GLN A 221 16.43 -2.06 -6.36
N HIS A 222 16.13 -1.11 -7.26
CA HIS A 222 16.72 0.22 -7.27
C HIS A 222 15.58 1.22 -7.32
N ILE A 223 15.26 1.85 -6.19
CA ILE A 223 14.08 2.72 -6.04
C ILE A 223 14.45 4.07 -5.43
N PHE A 224 13.55 5.04 -5.57
CA PHE A 224 13.70 6.39 -5.03
C PHE A 224 14.97 7.11 -5.49
N ALA A 225 15.46 6.83 -6.70
CA ALA A 225 16.64 7.48 -7.22
C ALA A 225 16.46 9.01 -7.33
N ALA A 226 17.41 9.77 -6.78
CA ALA A 226 17.35 11.23 -6.70
C ALA A 226 18.73 11.83 -6.96
N TRP A 227 18.74 12.93 -7.71
CA TRP A 227 19.96 13.62 -8.13
C TRP A 227 20.64 14.33 -6.95
N SER A 228 21.96 14.17 -6.82
CA SER A 228 22.77 14.96 -5.89
C SER A 228 22.83 16.44 -6.29
N ALA A 229 23.21 17.29 -5.34
CA ALA A 229 23.33 18.73 -5.57
C ALA A 229 24.33 19.07 -6.69
N ASP A 230 25.46 18.37 -6.77
CA ASP A 230 26.50 18.52 -7.80
C ASP A 230 26.19 17.79 -9.11
N ARG A 231 25.12 16.99 -9.16
CA ARG A 231 24.65 16.19 -10.31
C ARG A 231 25.64 15.13 -10.81
N ASN A 232 26.62 14.77 -10.02
CA ASN A 232 27.62 13.75 -10.36
C ASN A 232 27.12 12.33 -10.10
N GLY A 233 26.03 12.17 -9.33
CA GLY A 233 25.47 10.88 -8.99
C GLY A 233 24.04 10.94 -8.48
N LEU A 234 23.57 9.76 -8.08
CA LEU A 234 22.24 9.55 -7.53
C LEU A 234 22.33 8.94 -6.13
N TYR A 235 21.56 9.48 -5.20
CA TYR A 235 21.17 8.74 -4.00
C TYR A 235 19.99 7.84 -4.36
N LEU A 236 20.01 6.59 -3.93
CA LEU A 236 18.92 5.64 -4.16
C LEU A 236 18.87 4.61 -3.06
N LEU A 237 17.79 3.85 -3.01
CA LEU A 237 17.67 2.66 -2.17
C LEU A 237 17.89 1.42 -3.02
N SER A 238 18.74 0.50 -2.56
CA SER A 238 19.06 -0.73 -3.28
C SER A 238 19.30 -1.89 -2.32
N ASP A 239 18.95 -3.11 -2.76
CA ASP A 239 19.27 -4.38 -2.10
C ASP A 239 20.25 -5.24 -2.92
N ARG A 240 20.90 -4.69 -3.93
CA ARG A 240 21.82 -5.42 -4.80
C ARG A 240 22.92 -6.13 -4.02
N GLY A 241 22.87 -7.47 -4.03
CA GLY A 241 23.82 -8.31 -3.28
C GLY A 241 23.63 -8.26 -1.76
N ARG A 242 22.44 -7.90 -1.28
CA ARG A 242 22.13 -7.73 0.14
C ARG A 242 20.77 -8.33 0.47
N GLN A 243 20.54 -8.55 1.76
CA GLN A 243 19.24 -8.97 2.29
C GLN A 243 18.24 -7.82 2.42
N PHE A 244 18.74 -6.64 2.84
CA PHE A 244 17.92 -5.47 3.10
C PHE A 244 18.30 -4.33 2.16
N ARG A 245 17.30 -3.58 1.74
CA ARG A 245 17.53 -2.33 1.00
C ARG A 245 18.22 -1.33 1.89
N ALA A 246 19.27 -0.72 1.36
CA ALA A 246 20.01 0.31 2.05
C ALA A 246 20.22 1.54 1.17
N LEU A 247 20.50 2.68 1.80
CA LEU A 247 20.91 3.88 1.09
C LEU A 247 22.22 3.63 0.36
N ALA A 248 22.23 3.94 -0.92
CA ALA A 248 23.39 3.79 -1.81
C ALA A 248 23.64 5.06 -2.62
N TRP A 249 24.85 5.20 -3.09
CA TRP A 249 25.31 6.18 -4.06
C TRP A 249 25.64 5.49 -5.38
N LEU A 250 25.11 6.02 -6.48
CA LEU A 250 25.45 5.62 -7.83
C LEU A 250 26.20 6.75 -8.51
N ASP A 251 27.48 6.54 -8.80
CA ASP A 251 28.32 7.47 -9.55
C ASP A 251 28.00 7.40 -11.05
N LEU A 252 27.65 8.53 -11.66
CA LEU A 252 27.21 8.57 -13.07
C LEU A 252 28.34 8.53 -14.09
N ALA A 253 29.59 8.71 -13.65
CA ALA A 253 30.75 8.62 -14.55
C ALA A 253 31.28 7.18 -14.66
N SER A 254 31.24 6.44 -13.56
CA SER A 254 31.75 5.06 -13.48
C SER A 254 30.68 3.98 -13.49
N ASP A 255 29.40 4.33 -13.25
CA ASP A 255 28.27 3.43 -12.98
C ASP A 255 28.49 2.53 -11.74
N GLU A 256 29.38 2.96 -10.82
CA GLU A 256 29.68 2.24 -9.60
C GLU A 256 28.60 2.54 -8.53
N LEU A 257 28.05 1.47 -7.93
CA LEU A 257 27.11 1.53 -6.81
C LEU A 257 27.86 1.27 -5.51
N THR A 258 27.87 2.27 -4.61
CA THR A 258 28.46 2.18 -3.27
C THR A 258 27.40 2.31 -2.21
N TYR A 259 27.34 1.38 -1.24
CA TYR A 259 26.42 1.48 -0.11
C TYR A 259 26.94 2.48 0.92
N LEU A 260 26.04 3.38 1.32
CA LEU A 260 26.33 4.45 2.29
C LEU A 260 25.91 4.06 3.72
N ARG A 261 25.03 3.06 3.84
CA ARG A 261 24.51 2.53 5.11
C ARG A 261 24.49 1.01 5.07
N ASP A 262 24.65 0.40 6.25
CA ASP A 262 24.55 -1.04 6.46
C ASP A 262 23.70 -1.30 7.70
N GLU A 263 22.41 -1.60 7.50
CA GLU A 263 21.45 -1.83 8.56
C GLU A 263 20.69 -3.15 8.35
N PRO A 264 20.25 -3.82 9.44
CA PRO A 264 19.51 -5.07 9.37
C PRO A 264 18.00 -4.87 9.11
N TRP A 265 17.63 -3.76 8.47
CA TRP A 265 16.25 -3.39 8.13
C TRP A 265 16.19 -2.68 6.79
N ASP A 266 15.04 -2.81 6.12
CA ASP A 266 14.81 -2.13 4.84
C ASP A 266 14.71 -0.61 5.00
N ALA A 267 15.55 0.13 4.27
CA ALA A 267 15.27 1.51 3.94
C ALA A 267 14.04 1.55 3.00
N GLU A 268 13.04 2.39 3.30
CA GLU A 268 11.74 2.36 2.62
C GLU A 268 11.48 3.56 1.72
N GLU A 269 11.78 4.77 2.18
CA GLU A 269 11.61 5.98 1.40
C GLU A 269 12.84 6.87 1.51
N LEU A 270 13.14 7.52 0.40
CA LEU A 270 14.19 8.50 0.26
C LEU A 270 13.61 9.74 -0.43
N ALA A 271 13.78 10.91 0.17
CA ALA A 271 13.44 12.18 -0.44
C ALA A 271 14.59 13.16 -0.35
N LEU A 272 15.00 13.73 -1.48
CA LEU A 272 15.91 14.87 -1.52
C LEU A 272 15.13 16.17 -1.72
N SER A 273 15.64 17.26 -1.13
CA SER A 273 15.19 18.62 -1.43
C SER A 273 15.45 18.97 -2.90
N ALA A 274 14.74 19.95 -3.43
CA ALA A 274 14.83 20.31 -4.85
C ALA A 274 16.25 20.73 -5.29
N ASP A 275 17.04 21.28 -4.36
CA ASP A 275 18.45 21.66 -4.57
C ASP A 275 19.44 20.49 -4.34
N GLY A 276 18.93 19.32 -3.90
CA GLY A 276 19.73 18.12 -3.64
C GLY A 276 20.58 18.18 -2.35
N THR A 277 20.39 19.21 -1.50
CA THR A 277 21.24 19.44 -0.32
C THR A 277 20.74 18.77 0.95
N ARG A 278 19.46 18.39 1.03
CA ARG A 278 18.84 17.76 2.20
C ARG A 278 18.22 16.43 1.85
N LEU A 279 18.52 15.43 2.66
CA LEU A 279 18.08 14.06 2.50
C LEU A 279 17.21 13.65 3.68
N ALA A 280 16.03 13.12 3.39
CA ALA A 280 15.17 12.44 4.35
C ALA A 280 15.12 10.94 4.02
N LEU A 281 15.24 10.09 5.03
CA LEU A 281 15.26 8.65 4.91
C LEU A 281 14.33 8.02 5.94
N THR A 282 13.48 7.07 5.54
CA THR A 282 12.80 6.18 6.47
C THR A 282 13.36 4.77 6.41
N THR A 283 13.45 4.13 7.57
CA THR A 283 13.85 2.72 7.72
C THR A 283 12.71 1.98 8.43
N ASN A 284 12.36 0.79 7.95
CA ASN A 284 11.31 -0.07 8.51
C ASN A 284 11.90 -0.97 9.60
N GLU A 285 11.75 -0.58 10.85
CA GLU A 285 12.19 -1.37 11.99
C GLU A 285 11.02 -2.19 12.54
N ASP A 286 10.92 -3.44 12.10
CA ASP A 286 9.87 -4.38 12.53
C ASP A 286 8.45 -3.79 12.42
N GLY A 287 8.17 -3.17 11.27
CA GLY A 287 6.88 -2.57 10.94
C GLY A 287 6.71 -1.10 11.34
N TYR A 288 7.59 -0.53 12.14
CA TYR A 288 7.61 0.89 12.51
C TYR A 288 8.60 1.68 11.66
N SER A 289 8.32 2.95 11.37
CA SER A 289 9.27 3.80 10.65
C SER A 289 10.19 4.56 11.60
N ARG A 290 11.49 4.51 11.32
CA ARG A 290 12.49 5.42 11.86
C ARG A 290 12.81 6.47 10.79
N LEU A 291 12.55 7.75 11.08
CA LEU A 291 12.83 8.89 10.20
C LEU A 291 14.17 9.52 10.58
N GLU A 292 15.03 9.73 9.60
CA GLU A 292 16.31 10.41 9.74
C GLU A 292 16.46 11.49 8.68
N LEU A 293 17.12 12.59 9.03
CA LEU A 293 17.34 13.75 8.17
C LEU A 293 18.81 14.11 8.16
N PHE A 294 19.32 14.47 6.98
CA PHE A 294 20.73 14.83 6.80
C PHE A 294 20.86 16.07 5.90
N ASP A 295 21.82 16.92 6.21
CA ASP A 295 22.40 17.86 5.26
C ASP A 295 23.49 17.13 4.48
N VAL A 296 23.41 17.15 3.15
CA VAL A 296 24.30 16.44 2.22
C VAL A 296 24.83 17.40 1.13
N ALA A 297 24.83 18.71 1.40
CA ALA A 297 25.28 19.74 0.45
C ALA A 297 26.70 19.47 -0.07
N ASP A 298 27.59 19.02 0.81
CA ASP A 298 28.99 18.69 0.49
C ASP A 298 29.19 17.17 0.27
N GLY A 299 28.12 16.44 -0.07
CA GLY A 299 28.13 14.99 -0.28
C GLY A 299 27.96 14.19 1.02
N TRP A 300 27.80 12.86 0.86
CA TRP A 300 27.51 11.96 1.98
C TRP A 300 28.61 11.89 3.05
N GLU A 301 29.87 11.91 2.64
CA GLU A 301 31.01 11.80 3.56
C GLU A 301 31.11 13.01 4.51
N ALA A 302 30.67 14.19 4.04
CA ALA A 302 30.63 15.43 4.82
C ALA A 302 29.25 15.68 5.47
N ARG A 303 28.32 14.75 5.41
CA ARG A 303 26.96 14.91 5.90
C ARG A 303 26.89 15.32 7.37
N THR A 304 25.92 16.15 7.68
CA THR A 304 25.56 16.47 9.06
C THR A 304 24.13 16.01 9.36
N PRO A 305 23.91 15.27 10.47
CA PRO A 305 22.56 14.95 10.91
C PRO A 305 21.76 16.22 11.20
N LEU A 306 20.54 16.28 10.66
CA LEU A 306 19.59 17.33 11.01
C LEU A 306 18.68 16.85 12.14
N PRO A 307 18.14 17.77 12.97
CA PRO A 307 17.18 17.40 13.99
C PRO A 307 15.95 16.70 13.38
N THR A 308 15.51 15.64 14.02
CA THR A 308 14.30 14.89 13.66
C THR A 308 13.22 15.09 14.72
N PRO A 309 11.92 14.99 14.35
CA PRO A 309 10.83 15.13 15.30
C PRO A 309 10.82 13.99 16.32
N THR A 310 10.71 14.32 17.61
CA THR A 310 10.40 13.34 18.64
C THR A 310 8.89 13.15 18.71
N LEU A 311 8.44 11.94 18.41
CA LEU A 311 7.01 11.57 18.46
C LEU A 311 6.65 10.98 19.83
N PRO A 312 5.49 11.38 20.42
CA PRO A 312 4.97 10.70 21.60
C PRO A 312 4.62 9.23 21.23
N ASP A 313 4.70 8.30 22.20
CA ASP A 313 4.47 6.86 21.98
C ASP A 313 3.16 6.56 21.26
N ARG A 314 2.08 7.29 21.56
CA ARG A 314 0.78 7.11 20.90
C ARG A 314 0.79 7.42 19.40
N LEU A 315 1.78 8.18 18.91
CA LEU A 315 1.98 8.51 17.50
C LEU A 315 3.06 7.64 16.86
N ARG A 316 3.63 6.69 17.59
CA ARG A 316 4.53 5.69 17.01
C ARG A 316 3.76 4.88 15.96
N GLY A 317 4.28 4.82 14.76
CA GLY A 317 3.61 4.20 13.62
C GLY A 317 4.48 4.25 12.38
N VAL A 318 3.84 4.48 11.25
CA VAL A 318 4.47 4.50 9.93
C VAL A 318 4.53 5.93 9.40
N ALA A 319 5.72 6.38 8.99
CA ALA A 319 5.93 7.64 8.29
C ALA A 319 6.15 7.36 6.80
N LEU A 320 5.35 7.99 5.95
CA LEU A 320 5.27 7.75 4.51
C LEU A 320 5.19 9.07 3.73
N GLU A 321 5.41 8.98 2.42
CA GLU A 321 5.14 10.07 1.47
C GLU A 321 5.93 11.34 1.81
N LEU A 322 7.24 11.18 1.97
CA LEU A 322 8.15 12.27 2.31
C LEU A 322 8.20 13.31 1.20
N SER A 323 7.96 14.58 1.53
CA SER A 323 7.95 15.69 0.57
C SER A 323 8.61 16.93 1.17
N TRP A 324 9.70 17.40 0.57
CA TRP A 324 10.34 18.65 0.96
C TRP A 324 9.60 19.87 0.42
N SER A 325 9.57 20.94 1.18
CA SER A 325 9.13 22.26 0.69
C SER A 325 10.09 22.77 -0.39
N PRO A 326 9.65 23.67 -1.28
CA PRO A 326 10.49 24.18 -2.37
C PRO A 326 11.80 24.83 -1.90
N ASP A 327 11.80 25.41 -0.70
CA ASP A 327 12.98 26.01 -0.05
C ASP A 327 13.84 24.99 0.72
N GLY A 328 13.44 23.70 0.74
CA GLY A 328 14.12 22.62 1.45
C GLY A 328 14.12 22.74 2.97
N GLN A 329 13.38 23.69 3.58
CA GLN A 329 13.44 23.93 5.03
C GLN A 329 12.42 23.09 5.82
N ARG A 330 11.33 22.67 5.18
CA ARG A 330 10.25 21.91 5.81
C ARG A 330 10.07 20.57 5.12
N LEU A 331 9.84 19.52 5.91
CA LEU A 331 9.49 18.20 5.43
C LEU A 331 8.03 17.92 5.80
N ALA A 332 7.18 17.70 4.81
CA ALA A 332 5.85 17.12 4.99
C ALA A 332 5.94 15.60 4.89
N PHE A 333 5.17 14.90 5.71
CA PHE A 333 5.03 13.45 5.66
C PHE A 333 3.68 13.02 6.20
N THR A 334 3.18 11.89 5.71
CA THR A 334 2.03 11.20 6.28
C THR A 334 2.48 10.40 7.49
N LEU A 335 1.85 10.62 8.64
CA LEU A 335 2.07 9.80 9.84
C LEU A 335 0.82 8.96 10.11
N ALA A 336 1.00 7.64 10.10
CA ALA A 336 -0.05 6.64 10.28
C ALA A 336 0.19 5.81 11.55
N PRO A 337 -0.28 6.24 12.73
CA PRO A 337 -0.22 5.48 13.97
C PRO A 337 -1.38 4.49 14.06
N ALA A 338 -1.23 3.43 14.87
CA ALA A 338 -2.29 2.44 15.08
C ALA A 338 -3.48 2.98 15.91
N ALA A 339 -3.23 3.91 16.83
CA ALA A 339 -4.20 4.40 17.82
C ALA A 339 -4.54 5.90 17.68
N ASP A 340 -4.38 6.44 16.50
CA ASP A 340 -4.78 7.81 16.14
C ASP A 340 -5.14 7.86 14.64
N ALA A 341 -5.75 8.97 14.19
CA ALA A 341 -6.01 9.19 12.79
C ALA A 341 -4.71 9.38 12.00
N VAL A 342 -4.73 8.93 10.74
CA VAL A 342 -3.67 9.19 9.78
C VAL A 342 -3.75 10.64 9.32
N ASP A 343 -2.64 11.38 9.46
CA ASP A 343 -2.60 12.80 9.13
C ASP A 343 -1.28 13.22 8.49
N VAL A 344 -1.32 14.35 7.79
CA VAL A 344 -0.15 15.04 7.28
C VAL A 344 0.47 15.90 8.38
N TRP A 345 1.77 15.74 8.56
CA TRP A 345 2.59 16.50 9.50
C TRP A 345 3.68 17.25 8.73
N VAL A 346 4.09 18.38 9.26
CA VAL A 346 5.17 19.21 8.71
C VAL A 346 6.21 19.45 9.79
N TRP A 347 7.43 19.06 9.51
CA TRP A 347 8.60 19.31 10.33
C TRP A 347 9.40 20.49 9.78
N ASP A 348 9.56 21.54 10.57
CA ASP A 348 10.45 22.67 10.27
C ASP A 348 11.82 22.36 10.84
N THR A 349 12.81 22.18 9.97
CA THR A 349 14.17 21.78 10.36
C THR A 349 14.96 22.89 11.01
N GLN A 350 14.60 24.16 10.77
CA GLN A 350 15.27 25.33 11.38
C GLN A 350 14.64 25.67 12.74
N ALA A 351 13.31 25.73 12.79
CA ALA A 351 12.60 26.03 14.03
C ALA A 351 12.57 24.84 15.01
N GLY A 352 12.85 23.63 14.54
CA GLY A 352 12.73 22.41 15.34
C GLY A 352 11.29 22.14 15.79
N THR A 353 10.30 22.52 14.98
CA THR A 353 8.88 22.41 15.32
C THR A 353 8.13 21.41 14.43
N LEU A 354 7.35 20.53 15.07
CA LEU A 354 6.46 19.61 14.39
C LEU A 354 5.03 20.13 14.44
N THR A 355 4.44 20.37 13.26
CA THR A 355 3.07 20.87 13.12
C THR A 355 2.21 19.81 12.46
N ARG A 356 1.05 19.52 13.05
CA ARG A 356 0.01 18.68 12.43
C ARG A 356 -0.75 19.56 11.43
N ALA A 357 -0.45 19.40 10.14
CA ALA A 357 -1.02 20.20 9.05
C ALA A 357 -2.50 19.86 8.78
N THR A 358 -2.89 18.61 8.98
CA THR A 358 -4.28 18.15 8.90
C THR A 358 -4.75 17.62 10.25
N ARG A 359 -6.06 17.66 10.50
CA ARG A 359 -6.66 17.16 11.75
C ARG A 359 -7.88 16.32 11.43
N SER A 360 -7.63 15.09 11.02
CA SER A 360 -8.68 14.14 10.67
C SER A 360 -9.59 13.84 11.86
N ALA A 361 -10.89 13.74 11.59
CA ALA A 361 -11.90 13.46 12.60
C ALA A 361 -11.77 12.03 13.14
N LEU A 362 -12.02 11.85 14.43
CA LEU A 362 -12.02 10.54 15.10
C LEU A 362 -13.42 9.87 15.11
N GLY A 363 -14.32 10.28 14.24
CA GLY A 363 -15.68 9.71 14.16
C GLY A 363 -16.52 9.89 15.43
N GLY A 364 -16.09 10.73 16.38
CA GLY A 364 -16.71 10.86 17.71
C GLY A 364 -16.34 9.71 18.67
N VAL A 365 -15.41 8.82 18.29
CA VAL A 365 -14.84 7.80 19.18
C VAL A 365 -13.76 8.45 20.04
N PRO A 366 -13.80 8.28 21.38
CA PRO A 366 -12.75 8.81 22.24
C PRO A 366 -11.40 8.20 21.87
N ARG A 367 -10.36 9.04 21.75
CA ARG A 367 -9.01 8.58 21.42
C ARG A 367 -8.49 7.47 22.35
N ALA A 368 -8.83 7.53 23.62
CA ALA A 368 -8.45 6.53 24.61
C ALA A 368 -9.10 5.15 24.37
N SER A 369 -10.07 5.03 23.48
CA SER A 369 -10.68 3.75 23.09
C SER A 369 -9.91 3.03 21.99
N PHE A 370 -9.00 3.71 21.30
CA PHE A 370 -8.19 3.08 20.26
C PHE A 370 -7.03 2.30 20.89
N VAL A 371 -6.74 1.16 20.29
CA VAL A 371 -5.76 0.20 20.78
C VAL A 371 -4.55 0.16 19.85
N ALA A 372 -3.37 0.36 20.42
CA ALA A 372 -2.11 0.04 19.75
C ALA A 372 -1.79 -1.45 19.94
N PRO A 373 -1.22 -2.13 18.94
CA PRO A 373 -0.85 -3.54 19.08
C PRO A 373 0.40 -3.72 19.91
N THR A 374 0.56 -4.96 20.42
CA THR A 374 1.84 -5.47 20.89
C THR A 374 2.49 -6.27 19.77
N LEU A 375 3.75 -5.98 19.44
CA LEU A 375 4.54 -6.83 18.57
C LEU A 375 4.89 -8.11 19.33
N VAL A 376 4.59 -9.26 18.74
CA VAL A 376 4.86 -10.60 19.26
C VAL A 376 5.55 -11.43 18.18
N HIS A 377 6.25 -12.48 18.62
CA HIS A 377 6.82 -13.47 17.73
C HIS A 377 6.33 -14.85 18.17
N TYR A 378 5.86 -15.67 17.25
CA TYR A 378 5.44 -17.04 17.56
C TYR A 378 6.27 -18.06 16.76
N PRO A 379 6.58 -19.22 17.37
CA PRO A 379 7.35 -20.25 16.71
C PRO A 379 6.49 -20.97 15.65
N THR A 380 7.10 -21.29 14.51
CA THR A 380 6.50 -22.11 13.46
C THR A 380 7.20 -23.44 13.30
N PHE A 381 6.77 -24.26 12.33
CA PHE A 381 7.12 -25.69 12.17
C PHE A 381 8.63 -25.96 11.97
N ASP A 382 9.37 -25.00 11.42
CA ASP A 382 10.82 -25.09 11.18
C ASP A 382 11.67 -24.35 12.22
N GLY A 383 11.05 -23.89 13.31
CA GLY A 383 11.70 -23.17 14.39
C GLY A 383 11.87 -21.66 14.15
N ARG A 384 11.44 -21.12 13.02
CA ARG A 384 11.42 -19.68 12.78
C ARG A 384 10.47 -18.99 13.74
N GLN A 385 10.77 -17.71 14.00
CA GLN A 385 9.91 -16.83 14.77
C GLN A 385 9.16 -15.93 13.80
N ILE A 386 7.85 -16.06 13.73
CA ILE A 386 7.00 -15.27 12.85
C ILE A 386 6.55 -14.01 13.58
N PRO A 387 6.87 -12.81 13.07
CA PRO A 387 6.45 -11.56 13.68
C PRO A 387 4.94 -11.33 13.43
N ALA A 388 4.26 -10.79 14.43
CA ALA A 388 2.84 -10.50 14.37
C ALA A 388 2.45 -9.33 15.28
N PHE A 389 1.43 -8.60 14.90
CA PHE A 389 0.83 -7.56 15.74
C PHE A 389 -0.42 -8.09 16.44
N LEU A 390 -0.37 -8.16 17.77
CA LEU A 390 -1.47 -8.63 18.61
C LEU A 390 -2.22 -7.45 19.22
N TYR A 391 -3.48 -7.29 18.83
CA TYR A 391 -4.43 -6.34 19.44
C TYR A 391 -5.31 -7.07 20.43
N ARG A 392 -5.45 -6.52 21.65
CA ARG A 392 -6.34 -7.05 22.70
C ARG A 392 -7.42 -6.04 23.05
N PRO A 393 -8.61 -6.48 23.48
CA PRO A 393 -9.66 -5.58 23.96
C PRO A 393 -9.12 -4.66 25.07
N PRO A 394 -9.46 -3.35 25.05
CA PRO A 394 -8.97 -2.41 26.06
C PRO A 394 -9.61 -2.65 27.43
N GLN A 395 -10.70 -3.39 27.47
CA GLN A 395 -11.46 -3.75 28.67
C GLN A 395 -11.92 -5.21 28.58
N GLY A 396 -12.17 -5.85 29.73
CA GLY A 396 -12.62 -7.24 29.81
C GLY A 396 -11.48 -8.26 29.91
N PRO A 397 -11.75 -9.54 29.60
CA PRO A 397 -10.78 -10.61 29.65
C PRO A 397 -9.58 -10.34 28.74
N GLN A 398 -8.40 -10.81 29.16
CA GLN A 398 -7.16 -10.74 28.36
C GLN A 398 -6.71 -12.11 27.87
N THR A 399 -7.41 -13.18 28.28
CA THR A 399 -7.18 -14.58 27.95
C THR A 399 -8.50 -15.27 27.60
N GLY A 400 -8.44 -16.38 26.87
CA GLY A 400 -9.63 -17.12 26.42
C GLY A 400 -10.52 -16.31 25.46
N LEU A 401 -9.92 -15.39 24.73
CA LEU A 401 -10.63 -14.48 23.81
C LEU A 401 -11.17 -15.23 22.59
N PRO A 402 -12.26 -14.75 21.98
CA PRO A 402 -12.48 -14.98 20.56
C PRO A 402 -11.41 -14.21 19.80
N VAL A 403 -10.72 -14.86 18.86
CA VAL A 403 -9.61 -14.22 18.11
C VAL A 403 -9.85 -14.33 16.62
N VAL A 404 -9.56 -13.25 15.91
CA VAL A 404 -9.47 -13.21 14.44
C VAL A 404 -8.00 -13.14 14.07
N VAL A 405 -7.52 -14.15 13.33
CA VAL A 405 -6.22 -14.10 12.64
C VAL A 405 -6.45 -13.36 11.32
N TYR A 406 -5.94 -12.13 11.24
CA TYR A 406 -6.17 -11.25 10.08
C TYR A 406 -4.94 -11.21 9.18
N VAL A 407 -5.02 -11.83 8.00
CA VAL A 407 -3.91 -12.04 7.07
C VAL A 407 -3.90 -10.95 6.02
N HIS A 408 -2.73 -10.33 5.79
CA HIS A 408 -2.58 -9.32 4.73
C HIS A 408 -2.55 -9.93 3.33
N GLY A 409 -2.78 -9.10 2.33
CA GLY A 409 -2.61 -9.44 0.92
C GLY A 409 -1.16 -9.27 0.47
N GLY A 410 -0.90 -9.56 -0.81
CA GLY A 410 0.43 -9.44 -1.41
C GLY A 410 0.74 -10.65 -2.27
N PRO A 411 1.59 -11.60 -1.82
CA PRO A 411 2.21 -11.79 -0.51
C PRO A 411 3.27 -10.77 -0.14
N GLU A 412 4.01 -10.22 -1.11
CA GLU A 412 5.11 -9.25 -0.92
C GLU A 412 4.57 -7.92 -0.33
N SER A 413 4.07 -7.99 0.88
CA SER A 413 3.51 -6.89 1.67
C SER A 413 3.81 -7.13 3.15
N GLN A 414 3.35 -6.23 4.02
CA GLN A 414 3.55 -6.32 5.45
C GLN A 414 2.33 -5.77 6.19
N PHE A 415 1.90 -6.46 7.24
CA PHE A 415 1.01 -5.84 8.21
C PHE A 415 1.82 -4.87 9.08
N ARG A 416 1.35 -3.63 9.18
CA ARG A 416 2.06 -2.56 9.92
C ARG A 416 1.13 -1.93 10.96
N PRO A 417 1.66 -1.35 12.04
CA PRO A 417 0.86 -0.77 13.13
C PRO A 417 0.27 0.59 12.73
N THR A 418 -0.67 0.56 11.80
CA THR A 418 -1.43 1.72 11.32
C THR A 418 -2.89 1.63 11.74
N TYR A 419 -3.62 2.75 11.74
CA TYR A 419 -5.04 2.74 12.04
C TYR A 419 -5.81 1.87 11.04
N ASN A 420 -6.56 0.92 11.56
CA ASN A 420 -7.46 0.07 10.78
C ASN A 420 -8.84 0.02 11.45
N ALA A 421 -9.86 0.57 10.78
CA ALA A 421 -11.22 0.68 11.31
C ALA A 421 -11.82 -0.69 11.66
N VAL A 422 -11.51 -1.73 10.88
CA VAL A 422 -12.04 -3.09 11.09
C VAL A 422 -11.42 -3.70 12.35
N ILE A 423 -10.11 -3.60 12.50
CA ILE A 423 -9.40 -4.09 13.69
C ILE A 423 -9.91 -3.37 14.94
N GLN A 424 -9.95 -2.03 14.93
CA GLN A 424 -10.41 -1.24 16.07
C GLN A 424 -11.85 -1.58 16.45
N TYR A 425 -12.72 -1.81 15.46
CA TYR A 425 -14.09 -2.22 15.68
C TYR A 425 -14.22 -3.63 16.27
N LEU A 426 -13.47 -4.61 15.75
CA LEU A 426 -13.46 -5.99 16.29
C LEU A 426 -12.95 -6.02 17.73
N VAL A 427 -11.85 -5.29 18.00
CA VAL A 427 -11.29 -5.19 19.36
C VAL A 427 -12.28 -4.52 20.33
N ALA A 428 -12.99 -3.49 19.89
CA ALA A 428 -14.04 -2.85 20.68
C ALA A 428 -15.26 -3.76 20.94
N ARG A 429 -15.45 -4.83 20.14
CA ARG A 429 -16.46 -5.88 20.35
C ARG A 429 -15.97 -7.02 21.25
N GLY A 430 -14.74 -6.95 21.75
CA GLY A 430 -14.16 -7.95 22.63
C GLY A 430 -13.34 -9.04 21.93
N TYR A 431 -13.09 -8.93 20.62
CA TYR A 431 -12.20 -9.83 19.92
C TYR A 431 -10.74 -9.47 20.15
N GLY A 432 -9.88 -10.48 20.30
CA GLY A 432 -8.47 -10.34 19.99
C GLY A 432 -8.27 -10.35 18.48
N VAL A 433 -7.28 -9.60 17.97
CA VAL A 433 -6.87 -9.69 16.55
C VAL A 433 -5.37 -9.95 16.51
N LEU A 434 -4.97 -11.04 15.86
CA LEU A 434 -3.57 -11.31 15.52
C LEU A 434 -3.36 -11.02 14.04
N ALA A 435 -2.47 -10.10 13.72
CA ALA A 435 -2.10 -9.74 12.36
C ALA A 435 -0.66 -10.23 12.07
N PRO A 436 -0.49 -11.47 11.56
CA PRO A 436 0.81 -12.05 11.33
C PRO A 436 1.45 -11.52 10.05
N ASN A 437 2.79 -11.38 10.08
CA ASN A 437 3.63 -11.23 8.90
C ASN A 437 4.27 -12.61 8.61
N VAL A 438 3.49 -13.49 8.00
CA VAL A 438 3.93 -14.84 7.63
C VAL A 438 5.13 -14.78 6.68
N ARG A 439 5.88 -15.89 6.51
CA ARG A 439 6.90 -15.96 5.46
C ARG A 439 6.31 -15.51 4.11
N GLY A 440 7.11 -14.87 3.26
CA GLY A 440 6.65 -14.15 2.08
C GLY A 440 6.39 -12.66 2.31
N SER A 441 6.28 -12.22 3.59
CA SER A 441 6.09 -10.80 3.90
C SER A 441 7.35 -9.98 3.64
N SER A 442 7.17 -8.75 3.12
CA SER A 442 8.25 -7.78 2.96
C SER A 442 8.66 -7.13 4.29
N GLY A 443 9.80 -6.43 4.32
CA GLY A 443 10.29 -5.71 5.49
C GLY A 443 11.19 -6.53 6.43
N TYR A 444 11.39 -7.82 6.12
CA TYR A 444 12.21 -8.75 6.90
C TYR A 444 13.39 -9.32 6.09
N GLY A 445 13.74 -8.65 5.00
CA GLY A 445 14.81 -9.03 4.10
C GLY A 445 14.35 -9.95 2.96
N TYR A 446 15.21 -10.02 1.93
CA TYR A 446 14.89 -10.76 0.71
C TYR A 446 14.63 -12.26 0.96
N ASP A 447 15.50 -12.92 1.74
CA ASP A 447 15.32 -14.36 2.03
C ASP A 447 14.00 -14.66 2.71
N TYR A 448 13.53 -13.79 3.63
CA TYR A 448 12.24 -13.97 4.29
C TYR A 448 11.08 -13.80 3.30
N MET A 449 11.18 -12.84 2.40
CA MET A 449 10.19 -12.57 1.37
C MET A 449 10.07 -13.73 0.37
N ALA A 450 11.18 -14.38 0.00
CA ALA A 450 11.20 -15.49 -0.94
C ALA A 450 10.81 -16.86 -0.32
N LEU A 451 10.51 -16.94 0.98
CA LEU A 451 10.22 -18.22 1.66
C LEU A 451 8.85 -18.82 1.32
N ASP A 452 8.02 -18.14 0.54
CA ASP A 452 6.76 -18.68 0.07
C ASP A 452 6.64 -18.70 -1.47
N ASP A 453 7.76 -18.47 -2.19
CA ASP A 453 7.78 -18.47 -3.64
C ASP A 453 7.45 -19.85 -4.20
N VAL A 454 6.56 -19.89 -5.19
CA VAL A 454 6.17 -21.06 -6.00
C VAL A 454 5.92 -22.31 -5.15
N ARG A 455 6.87 -23.25 -5.09
CA ARG A 455 6.75 -24.55 -4.40
C ARG A 455 6.69 -24.46 -2.89
N LEU A 456 7.09 -23.30 -2.32
CA LEU A 456 7.07 -23.03 -0.89
C LEU A 456 5.74 -22.40 -0.41
N ARG A 457 4.80 -22.14 -1.35
CA ARG A 457 3.54 -21.42 -1.09
C ARG A 457 2.77 -21.91 0.14
N MET A 458 2.69 -23.24 0.32
CA MET A 458 1.94 -23.81 1.43
C MET A 458 2.63 -23.70 2.79
N ASP A 459 3.91 -23.32 2.83
CA ASP A 459 4.62 -23.08 4.09
C ASP A 459 4.11 -21.82 4.80
N SER A 460 3.69 -20.78 4.04
CA SER A 460 3.02 -19.61 4.61
C SER A 460 1.64 -19.95 5.20
N VAL A 461 0.90 -20.87 4.61
CA VAL A 461 -0.35 -21.38 5.18
C VAL A 461 -0.10 -22.19 6.46
N ASN A 462 1.02 -22.91 6.53
CA ASN A 462 1.41 -23.61 7.75
C ASN A 462 1.80 -22.65 8.89
N ASP A 463 2.34 -21.47 8.58
CA ASP A 463 2.56 -20.41 9.59
C ASP A 463 1.24 -19.97 10.23
N LEU A 464 0.11 -19.91 9.49
CA LEU A 464 -1.21 -19.63 10.07
C LEU A 464 -1.71 -20.73 11.02
N ARG A 465 -1.44 -21.99 10.65
CA ARG A 465 -1.72 -23.10 11.59
C ARG A 465 -0.99 -22.89 12.91
N HIS A 466 0.29 -22.54 12.85
CA HIS A 466 1.09 -22.31 14.05
C HIS A 466 0.65 -21.06 14.81
N ALA A 467 0.15 -20.01 14.13
CA ALA A 467 -0.48 -18.87 14.78
C ALA A 467 -1.69 -19.29 15.64
N ALA A 468 -2.58 -20.12 15.10
CA ALA A 468 -3.76 -20.62 15.81
C ALA A 468 -3.36 -21.49 17.01
N LEU A 469 -2.40 -22.39 16.83
CA LEU A 469 -1.89 -23.25 17.91
C LEU A 469 -1.25 -22.40 19.03
N TRP A 470 -0.38 -21.45 18.69
CA TRP A 470 0.26 -20.55 19.65
C TRP A 470 -0.75 -19.71 20.44
N LEU A 471 -1.79 -19.18 19.78
CA LEU A 471 -2.86 -18.44 20.45
C LEU A 471 -3.59 -19.29 21.50
N ALA A 472 -3.85 -20.55 21.18
CA ALA A 472 -4.49 -21.51 22.10
C ALA A 472 -3.54 -21.94 23.24
N GLU A 473 -2.30 -22.29 22.94
CA GLU A 473 -1.30 -22.75 23.90
C GLU A 473 -0.92 -21.67 24.92
N THR A 474 -0.83 -20.42 24.49
CA THR A 474 -0.55 -19.28 25.38
C THR A 474 -1.78 -18.81 26.16
N GLY A 475 -2.95 -19.40 25.89
CA GLY A 475 -4.21 -19.04 26.52
C GLY A 475 -4.74 -17.66 26.10
N VAL A 476 -4.17 -17.04 25.08
CA VAL A 476 -4.70 -15.79 24.50
C VAL A 476 -6.08 -16.03 23.91
N ALA A 477 -6.22 -17.09 23.12
CA ALA A 477 -7.50 -17.48 22.52
C ALA A 477 -8.11 -18.71 23.21
N ASP A 478 -9.44 -18.78 23.18
CA ASP A 478 -10.14 -20.07 23.29
C ASP A 478 -9.93 -20.81 21.96
N ALA A 479 -9.38 -22.01 22.00
CA ALA A 479 -9.05 -22.83 20.84
C ALA A 479 -10.26 -23.12 19.90
N LYS A 480 -11.49 -23.04 20.42
CA LYS A 480 -12.73 -23.23 19.65
C LYS A 480 -13.29 -21.93 19.06
N ARG A 481 -12.62 -20.81 19.31
CA ARG A 481 -13.12 -19.47 18.99
C ARG A 481 -12.08 -18.67 18.19
N ILE A 482 -11.39 -19.34 17.26
CA ILE A 482 -10.41 -18.72 16.37
C ILE A 482 -10.99 -18.69 14.95
N ALA A 483 -11.11 -17.48 14.38
CA ALA A 483 -11.46 -17.28 12.98
C ALA A 483 -10.23 -16.84 12.19
N VAL A 484 -10.26 -17.08 10.87
CA VAL A 484 -9.29 -16.55 9.92
C VAL A 484 -9.96 -15.59 8.95
N MET A 485 -9.38 -14.41 8.72
CA MET A 485 -9.87 -13.38 7.81
C MET A 485 -8.72 -12.83 6.98
N GLY A 486 -8.95 -12.55 5.71
CA GLY A 486 -7.91 -11.95 4.88
C GLY A 486 -8.44 -11.47 3.54
N GLY A 487 -7.63 -10.62 2.87
CA GLY A 487 -7.97 -10.05 1.58
C GLY A 487 -6.93 -10.36 0.51
N SER A 488 -7.38 -10.54 -0.75
CA SER A 488 -6.47 -10.82 -1.88
C SER A 488 -5.69 -12.12 -1.68
N TYR A 489 -4.36 -12.06 -1.68
CA TYR A 489 -3.54 -13.19 -1.23
C TYR A 489 -3.93 -13.68 0.19
N GLY A 490 -4.26 -12.77 1.11
CA GLY A 490 -4.79 -13.14 2.41
C GLY A 490 -6.12 -13.90 2.33
N GLY A 491 -6.94 -13.67 1.31
CA GLY A 491 -8.14 -14.45 1.00
C GLY A 491 -7.81 -15.88 0.52
N PHE A 492 -6.80 -16.03 -0.37
CA PHE A 492 -6.23 -17.35 -0.68
C PHE A 492 -5.78 -18.06 0.59
N MET A 493 -5.06 -17.37 1.47
CA MET A 493 -4.59 -17.91 2.75
C MET A 493 -5.76 -18.39 3.64
N VAL A 494 -6.88 -17.65 3.67
CA VAL A 494 -8.12 -18.06 4.35
C VAL A 494 -8.65 -19.35 3.77
N LEU A 495 -8.87 -19.38 2.45
CA LEU A 495 -9.42 -20.57 1.75
C LEU A 495 -8.51 -21.79 1.93
N SER A 496 -7.19 -21.61 1.81
CA SER A 496 -6.20 -22.66 2.03
C SER A 496 -6.16 -23.14 3.49
N ALA A 497 -6.28 -22.22 4.45
CA ALA A 497 -6.31 -22.57 5.87
C ALA A 497 -7.53 -23.43 6.23
N VAL A 498 -8.73 -23.06 5.75
CA VAL A 498 -9.97 -23.81 6.06
C VAL A 498 -10.08 -25.14 5.29
N THR A 499 -9.38 -25.29 4.16
CA THR A 499 -9.32 -26.56 3.41
C THR A 499 -8.23 -27.49 3.93
N THR A 500 -7.07 -26.95 4.37
CA THR A 500 -5.92 -27.77 4.78
C THR A 500 -6.00 -28.14 6.27
N TYR A 501 -6.50 -27.24 7.11
CA TYR A 501 -6.60 -27.42 8.57
C TYR A 501 -8.02 -27.12 9.08
N PRO A 502 -9.04 -27.87 8.60
CA PRO A 502 -10.46 -27.56 8.86
C PRO A 502 -10.85 -27.53 10.34
N ASP A 503 -10.16 -28.29 11.20
CA ASP A 503 -10.48 -28.40 12.62
C ASP A 503 -9.99 -27.23 13.47
N LEU A 504 -9.17 -26.31 12.90
CA LEU A 504 -8.59 -25.20 13.65
C LEU A 504 -9.46 -23.94 13.63
N TRP A 505 -10.39 -23.83 12.68
CA TRP A 505 -11.08 -22.58 12.40
C TRP A 505 -12.57 -22.65 12.70
N ALA A 506 -13.04 -21.76 13.57
CA ALA A 506 -14.45 -21.60 13.88
C ALA A 506 -15.23 -20.91 12.74
N ALA A 507 -14.56 -20.07 11.94
CA ALA A 507 -15.11 -19.39 10.78
C ALA A 507 -13.99 -18.88 9.85
N GLY A 508 -14.31 -18.71 8.56
CA GLY A 508 -13.44 -18.07 7.57
C GLY A 508 -14.10 -16.82 6.95
N VAL A 509 -13.33 -15.75 6.71
CA VAL A 509 -13.80 -14.55 5.99
C VAL A 509 -12.83 -14.27 4.85
N ASP A 510 -13.27 -14.55 3.64
CA ASP A 510 -12.55 -14.35 2.40
C ASP A 510 -12.98 -13.04 1.73
N ILE A 511 -12.05 -12.12 1.51
CA ILE A 511 -12.27 -10.84 0.85
C ILE A 511 -11.44 -10.81 -0.43
N VAL A 512 -12.08 -10.85 -1.60
CA VAL A 512 -11.43 -10.82 -2.93
C VAL A 512 -10.27 -11.84 -3.08
N GLY A 513 -10.45 -13.06 -2.54
CA GLY A 513 -9.41 -14.08 -2.50
C GLY A 513 -9.32 -14.93 -3.75
N ILE A 514 -8.17 -15.60 -3.92
CA ILE A 514 -7.89 -16.52 -5.03
C ILE A 514 -8.36 -17.92 -4.62
N ALA A 515 -9.34 -18.48 -5.31
CA ALA A 515 -9.83 -19.84 -5.09
C ALA A 515 -9.15 -20.86 -6.00
N ASN A 516 -8.70 -20.43 -7.18
CA ASN A 516 -8.10 -21.27 -8.21
C ASN A 516 -6.97 -20.53 -8.92
N PHE A 517 -5.73 -20.92 -8.69
CA PHE A 517 -4.57 -20.26 -9.29
C PHE A 517 -4.55 -20.37 -10.82
N VAL A 518 -5.11 -21.44 -11.39
CA VAL A 518 -5.17 -21.62 -12.85
C VAL A 518 -6.08 -20.54 -13.46
N THR A 519 -7.34 -20.47 -13.01
CA THR A 519 -8.29 -19.47 -13.54
C THR A 519 -7.90 -18.05 -13.19
N PHE A 520 -7.28 -17.83 -12.03
CA PHE A 520 -6.73 -16.54 -11.65
C PHE A 520 -5.65 -16.07 -12.62
N LEU A 521 -4.63 -16.89 -12.93
CA LEU A 521 -3.56 -16.52 -13.85
C LEU A 521 -4.05 -16.37 -15.30
N GLU A 522 -5.09 -17.10 -15.69
CA GLU A 522 -5.70 -16.97 -17.01
C GLU A 522 -6.44 -15.62 -17.18
N ASN A 523 -7.10 -15.14 -16.11
CA ASN A 523 -8.07 -14.05 -16.19
C ASN A 523 -7.66 -12.77 -15.46
N THR A 524 -6.54 -12.75 -14.71
CA THR A 524 -6.00 -11.52 -14.11
C THR A 524 -5.59 -10.51 -15.19
N GLY A 525 -5.54 -9.22 -14.83
CA GLY A 525 -5.17 -8.16 -15.77
C GLY A 525 -3.89 -8.50 -16.56
N PRO A 526 -3.87 -8.32 -17.89
CA PRO A 526 -2.78 -8.77 -18.76
C PRO A 526 -1.39 -8.27 -18.33
N TRP A 527 -1.32 -7.05 -17.78
CA TRP A 527 -0.09 -6.43 -17.28
C TRP A 527 0.45 -7.07 -15.99
N ARG A 528 -0.40 -7.83 -15.28
CA ARG A 528 -0.07 -8.42 -13.97
C ARG A 528 0.44 -9.84 -14.09
N ARG A 529 -0.04 -10.60 -15.08
CA ARG A 529 0.15 -12.04 -15.16
C ARG A 529 1.62 -12.45 -15.00
N LYS A 530 2.53 -11.89 -15.80
CA LYS A 530 3.96 -12.23 -15.72
C LYS A 530 4.57 -11.93 -14.35
N LEU A 531 4.16 -10.82 -13.71
CA LEU A 531 4.61 -10.47 -12.37
C LEU A 531 4.14 -11.48 -11.32
N ARG A 532 2.95 -12.05 -11.52
CA ARG A 532 2.37 -13.05 -10.61
C ARG A 532 2.91 -14.46 -10.88
N GLU A 533 3.26 -14.79 -12.11
CA GLU A 533 3.88 -16.07 -12.45
C GLU A 533 5.24 -16.28 -11.76
N VAL A 534 6.00 -15.23 -11.53
CA VAL A 534 7.28 -15.34 -10.78
C VAL A 534 7.02 -15.75 -9.33
N GLU A 535 5.99 -15.20 -8.73
CA GLU A 535 5.61 -15.38 -7.33
C GLU A 535 4.88 -16.72 -7.09
N TYR A 536 3.88 -17.04 -7.95
CA TYR A 536 3.02 -18.21 -7.76
C TYR A 536 3.45 -19.44 -8.54
N GLY A 537 4.27 -19.26 -9.56
CA GLY A 537 4.56 -20.25 -10.59
C GLY A 537 3.79 -19.96 -11.88
N SER A 538 4.31 -20.45 -13.01
CA SER A 538 3.70 -20.24 -14.33
C SER A 538 2.75 -21.37 -14.70
N LEU A 539 1.70 -21.04 -15.49
CA LEU A 539 0.78 -22.07 -16.00
C LEU A 539 1.52 -23.11 -16.86
N GLU A 540 2.57 -22.71 -17.57
CA GLU A 540 3.33 -23.59 -18.46
C GLU A 540 4.20 -24.58 -17.68
N ALA A 541 4.94 -24.11 -16.65
CA ALA A 541 5.90 -24.93 -15.91
C ALA A 541 5.27 -25.59 -14.66
N ASP A 542 4.31 -24.92 -14.02
CA ASP A 542 3.83 -25.25 -12.69
C ASP A 542 2.33 -25.59 -12.65
N GLY A 543 1.65 -25.72 -13.81
CA GLY A 543 0.20 -25.87 -13.89
C GLY A 543 -0.37 -26.95 -12.97
N ALA A 544 0.24 -28.15 -12.94
CA ALA A 544 -0.20 -29.25 -12.06
C ALA A 544 -0.06 -28.92 -10.57
N PHE A 545 0.99 -28.20 -10.18
CA PHE A 545 1.16 -27.74 -8.80
C PHE A 545 0.16 -26.65 -8.43
N LEU A 546 -0.07 -25.70 -9.33
CA LEU A 546 -1.07 -24.64 -9.14
C LEU A 546 -2.48 -25.22 -8.97
N GLU A 547 -2.81 -26.27 -9.73
CA GLU A 547 -4.07 -27.01 -9.57
C GLU A 547 -4.11 -27.70 -8.21
N GLU A 548 -3.05 -28.42 -7.81
CA GLU A 548 -2.95 -29.13 -6.53
C GLU A 548 -3.19 -28.23 -5.33
N ILE A 549 -2.58 -27.01 -5.30
CA ILE A 549 -2.69 -26.09 -4.16
C ILE A 549 -3.93 -25.19 -4.22
N SER A 550 -4.72 -25.24 -5.28
CA SER A 550 -5.91 -24.39 -5.44
C SER A 550 -7.04 -24.84 -4.50
N PRO A 551 -7.54 -23.98 -3.60
CA PRO A 551 -8.56 -24.33 -2.60
C PRO A 551 -9.84 -24.91 -3.20
N ILE A 552 -10.20 -24.53 -4.42
CA ILE A 552 -11.41 -24.98 -5.11
C ILE A 552 -11.46 -26.52 -5.25
N HIS A 553 -10.31 -27.19 -5.37
CA HIS A 553 -10.22 -28.64 -5.50
C HIS A 553 -10.34 -29.39 -4.16
N HIS A 554 -10.38 -28.64 -3.05
CA HIS A 554 -10.43 -29.18 -1.67
C HIS A 554 -11.65 -28.69 -0.88
N VAL A 555 -12.68 -28.17 -1.56
CA VAL A 555 -13.89 -27.61 -0.93
C VAL A 555 -14.63 -28.61 -0.06
N ASP A 556 -14.51 -29.92 -0.37
CA ASP A 556 -15.08 -31.01 0.40
C ASP A 556 -14.54 -31.10 1.85
N ARG A 557 -13.39 -30.49 2.13
CA ARG A 557 -12.78 -30.46 3.46
C ARG A 557 -13.25 -29.29 4.31
N ILE A 558 -13.90 -28.28 3.73
CA ILE A 558 -14.34 -27.09 4.48
C ILE A 558 -15.50 -27.49 5.40
N THR A 559 -15.26 -27.39 6.72
CA THR A 559 -16.28 -27.62 7.76
C THR A 559 -16.72 -26.29 8.40
N ALA A 560 -15.86 -25.28 8.42
CA ALA A 560 -16.13 -23.99 8.99
C ALA A 560 -17.10 -23.18 8.10
N PRO A 561 -18.05 -22.41 8.69
CA PRO A 561 -18.80 -21.39 7.97
C PRO A 561 -17.88 -20.42 7.25
N LEU A 562 -18.20 -20.06 6.00
CA LEU A 562 -17.42 -19.14 5.19
C LEU A 562 -18.25 -17.88 4.83
N PHE A 563 -17.62 -16.72 4.94
CA PHE A 563 -18.13 -15.45 4.44
C PHE A 563 -17.26 -14.97 3.29
N VAL A 564 -17.84 -14.71 2.12
CA VAL A 564 -17.11 -14.27 0.92
C VAL A 564 -17.55 -12.88 0.51
N VAL A 565 -16.61 -11.97 0.22
CA VAL A 565 -16.88 -10.61 -0.27
C VAL A 565 -16.07 -10.34 -1.52
N HIS A 566 -16.72 -9.81 -2.59
CA HIS A 566 -15.99 -9.50 -3.83
C HIS A 566 -16.60 -8.31 -4.59
N GLY A 567 -15.72 -7.52 -5.22
CA GLY A 567 -16.10 -6.46 -6.15
C GLY A 567 -16.18 -6.97 -7.60
N ALA A 568 -17.24 -6.60 -8.33
CA ALA A 568 -17.45 -7.11 -9.70
C ALA A 568 -16.44 -6.57 -10.72
N ASN A 569 -15.83 -5.41 -10.45
CA ASN A 569 -14.86 -4.76 -11.33
C ASN A 569 -13.41 -5.07 -10.98
N ASP A 570 -13.14 -6.13 -10.22
CA ASP A 570 -11.80 -6.47 -9.76
C ASP A 570 -10.91 -6.95 -10.92
N PRO A 571 -9.87 -6.16 -11.33
CA PRO A 571 -8.96 -6.55 -12.41
C PRO A 571 -7.77 -7.39 -11.92
N ARG A 572 -7.60 -7.51 -10.59
CA ARG A 572 -6.50 -8.24 -9.96
C ARG A 572 -6.86 -9.69 -9.71
N VAL A 573 -7.97 -9.90 -8.99
CA VAL A 573 -8.55 -11.21 -8.71
C VAL A 573 -9.97 -11.20 -9.30
N PRO A 574 -10.16 -11.79 -10.49
CA PRO A 574 -11.46 -11.74 -11.16
C PRO A 574 -12.57 -12.32 -10.30
N ILE A 575 -13.77 -11.74 -10.38
CA ILE A 575 -14.94 -12.14 -9.57
C ILE A 575 -15.29 -13.62 -9.69
N GLY A 576 -14.90 -14.26 -10.82
CA GLY A 576 -15.05 -15.69 -11.02
C GLY A 576 -14.40 -16.56 -9.93
N GLU A 577 -13.38 -16.03 -9.23
CA GLU A 577 -12.75 -16.74 -8.12
C GLU A 577 -13.72 -16.90 -6.94
N ALA A 578 -14.45 -15.85 -6.58
CA ALA A 578 -15.49 -15.93 -5.55
C ALA A 578 -16.70 -16.74 -6.00
N GLU A 579 -17.15 -16.59 -7.25
CA GLU A 579 -18.33 -17.27 -7.76
C GLU A 579 -18.15 -18.78 -7.78
N GLN A 580 -16.98 -19.30 -8.19
CA GLN A 580 -16.72 -20.75 -8.24
C GLN A 580 -16.68 -21.36 -6.82
N ILE A 581 -16.04 -20.72 -5.83
CA ILE A 581 -15.96 -21.27 -4.46
C ILE A 581 -17.34 -21.25 -3.79
N VAL A 582 -18.10 -20.16 -3.95
CA VAL A 582 -19.47 -20.02 -3.41
C VAL A 582 -20.42 -21.05 -4.01
N ALA A 583 -20.39 -21.23 -5.35
CA ALA A 583 -21.22 -22.22 -6.04
C ALA A 583 -20.88 -23.64 -5.58
N SER A 584 -19.60 -23.99 -5.47
CA SER A 584 -19.14 -25.32 -5.05
C SER A 584 -19.58 -25.63 -3.60
N LEU A 585 -19.43 -24.67 -2.67
CA LEU A 585 -19.87 -24.84 -1.29
C LEU A 585 -21.40 -25.01 -1.18
N ARG A 586 -22.17 -24.18 -1.88
CA ARG A 586 -23.63 -24.28 -1.90
C ARG A 586 -24.14 -25.62 -2.45
N ALA A 587 -23.51 -26.12 -3.52
CA ALA A 587 -23.87 -27.41 -4.10
C ALA A 587 -23.64 -28.58 -3.13
N ARG A 588 -22.76 -28.44 -2.15
CA ARG A 588 -22.46 -29.43 -1.10
C ARG A 588 -23.24 -29.18 0.21
N GLY A 589 -24.09 -28.17 0.27
CA GLY A 589 -24.81 -27.80 1.49
C GLY A 589 -23.95 -27.13 2.56
N GLY A 590 -22.75 -26.66 2.21
CA GLY A 590 -21.88 -25.90 3.11
C GLY A 590 -22.45 -24.53 3.47
N LEU A 591 -22.15 -24.05 4.67
CA LEU A 591 -22.56 -22.73 5.12
C LEU A 591 -21.67 -21.65 4.47
N VAL A 592 -22.24 -20.89 3.52
CA VAL A 592 -21.55 -19.77 2.87
C VAL A 592 -22.46 -18.57 2.72
N GLU A 593 -22.04 -17.43 3.25
CA GLU A 593 -22.61 -16.11 2.98
C GLU A 593 -21.76 -15.41 1.90
N TYR A 594 -22.42 -14.67 1.00
CA TYR A 594 -21.75 -14.02 -0.12
C TYR A 594 -22.28 -12.60 -0.33
N LEU A 595 -21.37 -11.63 -0.31
CA LEU A 595 -21.64 -10.24 -0.69
C LEU A 595 -20.85 -9.89 -1.97
N ARG A 596 -21.59 -9.54 -3.02
CA ARG A 596 -21.07 -9.04 -4.28
C ARG A 596 -21.42 -7.56 -4.41
N PHE A 597 -20.45 -6.74 -4.79
CA PHE A 597 -20.61 -5.31 -5.03
C PHE A 597 -20.33 -4.97 -6.49
N GLU A 598 -21.36 -4.47 -7.21
CA GLU A 598 -21.29 -4.22 -8.66
C GLU A 598 -20.40 -3.03 -9.04
N ASP A 599 -20.14 -2.15 -8.09
CA ASP A 599 -19.42 -0.88 -8.28
C ASP A 599 -18.09 -0.80 -7.49
N GLU A 600 -17.54 -1.95 -7.10
CA GLU A 600 -16.24 -2.08 -6.44
C GLU A 600 -15.26 -2.90 -7.30
N GLY A 601 -13.96 -2.58 -7.12
CA GLY A 601 -12.84 -3.32 -7.70
C GLY A 601 -12.14 -4.22 -6.67
N HIS A 602 -10.79 -4.16 -6.67
CA HIS A 602 -9.95 -4.95 -5.75
C HIS A 602 -9.94 -4.37 -4.34
N GLY A 603 -10.98 -4.65 -3.57
CA GLY A 603 -11.21 -4.13 -2.23
C GLY A 603 -12.45 -3.24 -2.14
N LEU A 604 -12.89 -2.96 -0.92
CA LEU A 604 -14.04 -2.12 -0.64
C LEU A 604 -13.58 -0.69 -0.39
N ILE A 605 -13.78 0.21 -1.36
CA ILE A 605 -13.34 1.60 -1.31
C ILE A 605 -14.48 2.52 -0.92
N LYS A 606 -15.67 2.31 -1.52
CA LYS A 606 -16.82 3.16 -1.30
C LYS A 606 -17.36 2.98 0.12
N ARG A 607 -17.54 4.11 0.80
CA ARG A 607 -18.04 4.13 2.18
C ARG A 607 -19.37 3.38 2.36
N ALA A 608 -20.28 3.53 1.40
CA ALA A 608 -21.59 2.86 1.45
C ALA A 608 -21.45 1.34 1.50
N ASN A 609 -20.57 0.78 0.68
CA ASN A 609 -20.32 -0.66 0.60
C ASN A 609 -19.60 -1.19 1.85
N ARG A 610 -18.64 -0.41 2.38
CA ARG A 610 -17.96 -0.74 3.64
C ARG A 610 -18.92 -0.79 4.83
N LEU A 611 -19.93 0.11 4.87
CA LEU A 611 -20.99 0.13 5.90
C LEU A 611 -21.94 -1.06 5.81
N VAL A 612 -22.03 -1.73 4.66
CA VAL A 612 -22.77 -2.98 4.52
C VAL A 612 -21.90 -4.17 4.88
N ALA A 613 -20.70 -4.26 4.30
CA ALA A 613 -19.83 -5.44 4.39
C ALA A 613 -19.33 -5.70 5.83
N TYR A 614 -18.64 -4.75 6.44
CA TYR A 614 -17.95 -5.00 7.71
C TYR A 614 -18.87 -5.22 8.91
N PRO A 615 -20.01 -4.51 9.07
CA PRO A 615 -20.99 -4.89 10.09
C PRO A 615 -21.59 -6.28 9.85
N THR A 616 -21.77 -6.69 8.58
CA THR A 616 -22.27 -8.03 8.26
C THR A 616 -21.23 -9.11 8.60
N ILE A 617 -19.95 -8.88 8.26
CA ILE A 617 -18.83 -9.73 8.69
C ILE A 617 -18.78 -9.85 10.22
N ALA A 618 -18.94 -8.74 10.95
CA ALA A 618 -18.93 -8.79 12.41
C ALA A 618 -20.10 -9.60 12.99
N ARG A 619 -21.30 -9.48 12.42
CA ARG A 619 -22.45 -10.33 12.82
C ARG A 619 -22.20 -11.80 12.51
N PHE A 620 -21.63 -12.12 11.37
CA PHE A 620 -21.22 -13.47 11.02
C PHE A 620 -20.21 -14.04 12.03
N LEU A 621 -19.17 -13.28 12.37
CA LEU A 621 -18.20 -13.66 13.39
C LEU A 621 -18.87 -13.86 14.76
N ASP A 622 -19.77 -12.97 15.19
CA ASP A 622 -20.54 -13.12 16.44
C ASP A 622 -21.36 -14.42 16.48
N ALA A 623 -21.95 -14.81 15.35
CA ALA A 623 -22.76 -16.01 15.26
C ALA A 623 -21.97 -17.31 15.35
N HIS A 624 -20.73 -17.32 14.83
CA HIS A 624 -19.93 -18.54 14.68
C HIS A 624 -18.73 -18.62 15.62
N VAL A 625 -18.21 -17.48 16.08
CA VAL A 625 -17.06 -17.40 16.98
C VAL A 625 -17.49 -16.95 18.37
N GLY A 626 -18.58 -16.20 18.44
CA GLY A 626 -19.11 -15.62 19.68
C GLY A 626 -18.40 -14.34 20.08
N ARG A 627 -19.09 -13.50 20.84
CA ARG A 627 -18.53 -12.27 21.41
C ARG A 627 -17.62 -12.55 22.61
N GLY A 628 -16.67 -11.64 22.86
CA GLY A 628 -15.82 -11.61 24.05
C GLY A 628 -16.57 -11.13 25.30
#